data_bc4743ba9ddf54d9891e102e08bbca95
#
_entry.id   bc4743ba9ddf54d9891e102e08bbca95
#
_cell.length_a   1.000
_cell.length_b   1.000
_cell.length_c   1.000
_cell.angle_alpha   90.00
_cell.angle_beta   90.00
_cell.angle_gamma   90.00
#
_symmetry.space_group_name_H-M   'P 1'
#
loop_
_entity.id
_entity.type
_entity.pdbx_description
1 polymer ?
#
loop_
_entity_poly.entity_id
_entity_poly.type
_entity_poly.pdbx_seq_one_letter_code
_entity_poly.pdbx_strand_id
1 'polypeptide(L)'
;MAQYSVNNYSVDNIIGWIESGEIAIPEMQRPFVWDSTKVRDLIDSLYKGYPVGYIIIWKNPDVKLKDGTISFGKKIVIDGQQRITALTASITGKEVVNQEYKKVPIKISFNPIDETFEVYNPAIGKDIRMIDDIAPIFKPGFDSFNFSLDYANKNNINPSEVNKTITKLQALKNNNIGVIELEASLDIETVTDIFIRINSKGTVLSQADFAMSKISSNEKYGGDVIRKTIDYFCHLIQRPIDLELIKNNDNEFSKLEEFNRIKWVATTNEEIYTPLYTDVLRVAFTSQFLRGRLAELVSLLSGRNFITREFVDEIAEESYNKLREGVSVFINKTNFDRFVMIVKSTGIIDKSLIRSDHALNFAYALYIMLRRKKYNPDYIETVVRKWLVLSLLTGRYSGSPESMFDYDIKRFDLNEPMEYLKSVELGELSDAYWNHILPTRLNTSVASSPFFKIFLMAQVKAGNRGFLSKHITVQALIEDRGDIHHLFPKKYLQKNGLDVRGEYNQIANYVYTQSEINIKIKAAAPCEYMAEILKQIENKEPTIGGIVDKEDLMESFRQNCIPEEFVNYTIDDYKQFLEQRRLLMAQKIKDYYSNL
;
A
#
# COMPACT_ATOMS: atom_id res chain seq x y z
N MET A 1 15.05 -26.68 -24.54
CA MET A 1 16.27 -25.89 -24.25
C MET A 1 16.17 -25.43 -22.80
N ALA A 2 17.29 -25.24 -22.11
CA ALA A 2 17.25 -24.70 -20.75
C ALA A 2 16.71 -23.27 -20.81
N GLN A 3 15.77 -22.93 -19.94
CA GLN A 3 15.14 -21.61 -19.90
C GLN A 3 15.96 -20.59 -19.08
N TYR A 4 17.06 -21.02 -18.52
CA TYR A 4 17.97 -20.19 -17.72
C TYR A 4 19.38 -20.77 -17.74
N SER A 5 20.37 -19.93 -17.40
CA SER A 5 21.73 -20.32 -17.10
C SER A 5 22.12 -19.86 -15.69
N VAL A 6 23.04 -20.58 -15.06
CA VAL A 6 23.60 -20.20 -13.75
C VAL A 6 25.07 -19.94 -13.93
N ASN A 7 25.47 -18.71 -13.68
CA ASN A 7 26.85 -18.25 -13.85
C ASN A 7 27.35 -17.65 -12.54
N ASN A 8 28.67 -17.61 -12.35
CA ASN A 8 29.30 -16.94 -11.25
C ASN A 8 30.03 -15.70 -11.75
N TYR A 9 29.75 -14.56 -11.16
CA TYR A 9 30.39 -13.29 -11.47
C TYR A 9 30.97 -12.66 -10.21
N SER A 10 32.13 -12.01 -10.34
CA SER A 10 32.69 -11.30 -9.21
C SER A 10 31.84 -10.10 -8.81
N VAL A 11 31.96 -9.70 -7.55
CA VAL A 11 31.33 -8.47 -7.05
C VAL A 11 31.72 -7.27 -7.92
N ASP A 12 32.96 -7.21 -8.37
CA ASP A 12 33.45 -6.13 -9.25
C ASP A 12 32.76 -6.12 -10.63
N ASN A 13 32.54 -7.30 -11.23
CA ASN A 13 31.75 -7.38 -12.47
C ASN A 13 30.33 -6.87 -12.30
N ILE A 14 29.67 -7.25 -11.21
CA ILE A 14 28.27 -6.83 -10.94
C ILE A 14 28.21 -5.32 -10.73
N ILE A 15 29.14 -4.74 -9.98
CA ILE A 15 29.22 -3.28 -9.81
C ILE A 15 29.50 -2.59 -11.15
N GLY A 16 30.41 -3.14 -11.97
CA GLY A 16 30.74 -2.62 -13.29
C GLY A 16 29.52 -2.58 -14.23
N TRP A 17 28.65 -3.61 -14.20
CA TRP A 17 27.41 -3.63 -15.01
C TRP A 17 26.41 -2.56 -14.61
N ILE A 18 26.40 -2.19 -13.33
CA ILE A 18 25.56 -1.09 -12.83
C ILE A 18 26.12 0.26 -13.31
N GLU A 19 27.44 0.43 -13.21
CA GLU A 19 28.09 1.68 -13.59
C GLU A 19 28.06 1.91 -15.10
N SER A 20 28.10 0.84 -15.90
CA SER A 20 27.92 0.90 -17.37
C SER A 20 26.46 1.04 -17.81
N GLY A 21 25.49 0.85 -16.89
CA GLY A 21 24.07 0.83 -17.21
C GLY A 21 23.61 -0.42 -17.97
N GLU A 22 24.42 -1.48 -18.04
CA GLU A 22 24.07 -2.77 -18.66
C GLU A 22 22.99 -3.50 -17.85
N ILE A 23 23.06 -3.41 -16.54
CA ILE A 23 21.98 -3.85 -15.66
C ILE A 23 21.15 -2.63 -15.26
N ALA A 24 19.86 -2.66 -15.61
CA ALA A 24 18.91 -1.77 -15.01
C ALA A 24 18.60 -2.30 -13.60
N ILE A 25 19.23 -1.68 -12.61
CA ILE A 25 18.63 -1.65 -11.28
C ILE A 25 17.54 -0.61 -11.40
N PRO A 26 16.31 -0.95 -11.10
CA PRO A 26 15.27 0.03 -10.94
C PRO A 26 15.63 0.91 -9.73
N GLU A 27 16.42 1.93 -9.93
CA GLU A 27 16.96 2.80 -8.87
C GLU A 27 15.89 3.41 -7.98
N MET A 28 14.63 3.34 -8.41
CA MET A 28 13.52 3.96 -7.72
C MET A 28 12.34 3.04 -7.43
N GLN A 29 12.45 1.73 -7.62
CA GLN A 29 11.31 0.84 -7.38
C GLN A 29 10.98 0.64 -5.91
N ARG A 30 12.00 0.59 -5.10
CA ARG A 30 11.85 0.65 -3.65
C ARG A 30 13.00 1.49 -3.13
N PRO A 31 12.72 2.50 -2.31
CA PRO A 31 13.74 3.10 -1.49
C PRO A 31 14.55 1.98 -0.86
N PHE A 32 15.82 2.21 -0.60
CA PHE A 32 16.64 1.23 0.07
C PHE A 32 16.00 0.88 1.43
N VAL A 33 15.51 -0.36 1.55
CA VAL A 33 14.72 -0.80 2.71
C VAL A 33 15.53 -1.65 3.70
N TRP A 34 16.74 -2.11 3.31
CA TRP A 34 17.60 -2.81 4.23
C TRP A 34 18.11 -1.85 5.30
N ASP A 35 18.03 -2.29 6.56
CA ASP A 35 18.77 -1.63 7.61
C ASP A 35 20.29 -1.85 7.43
N SER A 36 21.08 -0.96 7.99
CA SER A 36 22.54 -1.02 7.87
C SER A 36 23.13 -2.30 8.48
N THR A 37 22.41 -2.97 9.38
CA THR A 37 22.80 -4.25 9.98
C THR A 37 22.83 -5.37 8.94
N LYS A 38 21.79 -5.43 8.08
CA LYS A 38 21.74 -6.40 6.97
C LYS A 38 22.86 -6.15 5.95
N VAL A 39 23.21 -4.88 5.72
CA VAL A 39 24.36 -4.53 4.85
C VAL A 39 25.68 -5.02 5.47
N ARG A 40 25.88 -4.76 6.75
CA ARG A 40 27.04 -5.27 7.50
C ARG A 40 27.15 -6.79 7.39
N ASP A 41 26.04 -7.50 7.62
CA ASP A 41 26.00 -8.96 7.59
C ASP A 41 26.29 -9.52 6.19
N LEU A 42 25.86 -8.80 5.14
CA LEU A 42 26.20 -9.14 3.76
C LEU A 42 27.71 -9.02 3.50
N ILE A 43 28.32 -7.91 3.90
CA ILE A 43 29.76 -7.66 3.75
C ILE A 43 30.56 -8.67 4.56
N ASP A 44 30.18 -8.94 5.80
CA ASP A 44 30.80 -9.94 6.67
C ASP A 44 30.76 -11.35 6.06
N SER A 45 29.59 -11.73 5.51
CA SER A 45 29.41 -13.01 4.84
C SER A 45 30.32 -13.17 3.62
N LEU A 46 30.39 -12.13 2.77
CA LEU A 46 31.32 -12.12 1.63
C LEU A 46 32.77 -12.21 2.06
N TYR A 47 33.16 -11.45 3.09
CA TYR A 47 34.51 -11.46 3.62
C TYR A 47 34.94 -12.84 4.15
N LYS A 48 34.00 -13.57 4.75
CA LYS A 48 34.14 -14.96 5.23
C LYS A 48 34.03 -16.01 4.13
N GLY A 49 33.69 -15.61 2.89
CA GLY A 49 33.46 -16.54 1.78
C GLY A 49 32.17 -17.35 1.88
N TYR A 50 31.20 -16.85 2.64
CA TYR A 50 29.88 -17.51 2.77
C TYR A 50 28.99 -17.17 1.57
N PRO A 51 28.06 -18.09 1.19
CA PRO A 51 27.14 -17.83 0.12
C PRO A 51 26.13 -16.75 0.52
N VAL A 52 25.96 -15.74 -0.32
CA VAL A 52 25.05 -14.60 -0.09
C VAL A 52 23.74 -14.68 -0.89
N GLY A 53 23.46 -15.85 -1.46
CA GLY A 53 22.31 -16.11 -2.31
C GLY A 53 22.55 -15.71 -3.77
N TYR A 54 21.54 -15.95 -4.60
CA TYR A 54 21.62 -15.67 -6.04
C TYR A 54 21.05 -14.30 -6.37
N ILE A 55 21.60 -13.68 -7.41
CA ILE A 55 20.95 -12.57 -8.13
C ILE A 55 20.25 -13.18 -9.33
N ILE A 56 19.02 -12.78 -9.59
CA ILE A 56 18.25 -13.24 -10.76
C ILE A 56 18.08 -12.07 -11.70
N ILE A 57 18.51 -12.26 -12.94
CA ILE A 57 18.37 -11.27 -13.99
C ILE A 57 17.64 -11.89 -15.18
N TRP A 58 16.86 -11.06 -15.84
CA TRP A 58 16.15 -11.43 -17.07
C TRP A 58 16.73 -10.63 -18.22
N LYS A 59 17.13 -11.32 -19.28
CA LYS A 59 17.53 -10.68 -20.53
C LYS A 59 16.26 -10.11 -21.17
N ASN A 60 16.05 -8.80 -20.99
CA ASN A 60 14.85 -8.14 -21.54
C ASN A 60 14.74 -8.44 -23.05
N PRO A 61 13.63 -9.04 -23.52
CA PRO A 61 13.45 -9.23 -24.95
C PRO A 61 13.25 -7.87 -25.61
N ASP A 62 14.26 -7.37 -26.25
CA ASP A 62 14.15 -6.15 -27.01
C ASP A 62 13.38 -6.39 -28.30
N VAL A 63 12.65 -5.37 -28.65
CA VAL A 63 11.84 -5.32 -29.84
C VAL A 63 12.74 -5.40 -31.08
N LYS A 64 12.33 -6.19 -32.06
CA LYS A 64 12.95 -6.21 -33.38
C LYS A 64 12.86 -4.81 -33.98
N LEU A 65 13.99 -4.18 -34.24
CA LEU A 65 14.04 -2.86 -34.89
C LEU A 65 13.54 -2.96 -36.35
N LYS A 66 13.14 -1.81 -36.92
CA LYS A 66 12.66 -1.76 -38.33
C LYS A 66 13.66 -2.27 -39.36
N ASP A 67 14.94 -2.35 -39.03
CA ASP A 67 16.02 -2.90 -39.86
C ASP A 67 16.25 -4.40 -39.64
N GLY A 68 15.44 -5.06 -38.81
CA GLY A 68 15.52 -6.49 -38.51
C GLY A 68 16.56 -6.85 -37.44
N THR A 69 17.31 -5.89 -36.90
CA THR A 69 18.26 -6.13 -35.80
C THR A 69 17.51 -6.21 -34.46
N ILE A 70 18.07 -6.95 -33.50
CA ILE A 70 17.57 -7.00 -32.13
C ILE A 70 18.37 -5.99 -31.33
N SER A 71 17.70 -5.01 -30.73
CA SER A 71 18.32 -4.11 -29.79
C SER A 71 18.62 -4.90 -28.51
N PHE A 72 19.87 -4.88 -28.06
CA PHE A 72 20.24 -5.51 -26.78
C PHE A 72 19.77 -4.63 -25.64
N GLY A 73 18.62 -4.95 -25.06
CA GLY A 73 18.12 -4.24 -23.90
C GLY A 73 18.89 -4.50 -22.64
N LYS A 74 18.67 -3.60 -21.71
CA LYS A 74 19.25 -3.71 -20.38
C LYS A 74 18.74 -4.98 -19.68
N LYS A 75 19.63 -5.71 -19.02
CA LYS A 75 19.23 -6.84 -18.15
C LYS A 75 18.43 -6.29 -16.96
N ILE A 76 17.26 -6.86 -16.71
CA ILE A 76 16.40 -6.45 -15.61
C ILE A 76 16.70 -7.31 -14.40
N VAL A 77 17.01 -6.71 -13.26
CA VAL A 77 17.14 -7.45 -12.00
C VAL A 77 15.76 -7.87 -11.51
N ILE A 78 15.53 -9.17 -11.44
CA ILE A 78 14.30 -9.78 -10.95
C ILE A 78 14.37 -9.95 -9.43
N ASP A 79 15.49 -10.47 -8.91
CA ASP A 79 15.75 -10.58 -7.47
C ASP A 79 17.21 -10.22 -7.15
N GLY A 80 17.44 -9.78 -5.92
CA GLY A 80 18.77 -9.38 -5.42
C GLY A 80 19.03 -7.87 -5.49
N GLN A 81 18.07 -7.04 -5.83
CA GLN A 81 18.21 -5.58 -5.95
C GLN A 81 18.80 -4.95 -4.68
N GLN A 82 18.27 -5.29 -3.50
CA GLN A 82 18.76 -4.76 -2.23
C GLN A 82 20.22 -5.17 -1.96
N ARG A 83 20.60 -6.41 -2.35
CA ARG A 83 22.00 -6.88 -2.26
C ARG A 83 22.93 -6.08 -3.16
N ILE A 84 22.51 -5.89 -4.40
CA ILE A 84 23.27 -5.10 -5.39
C ILE A 84 23.43 -3.66 -4.89
N THR A 85 22.36 -3.03 -4.43
CA THR A 85 22.38 -1.66 -3.88
C THR A 85 23.29 -1.57 -2.65
N ALA A 86 23.21 -2.55 -1.73
CA ALA A 86 24.04 -2.62 -0.54
C ALA A 86 25.52 -2.74 -0.89
N LEU A 87 25.87 -3.63 -1.84
CA LEU A 87 27.25 -3.82 -2.33
C LEU A 87 27.78 -2.55 -3.00
N THR A 88 26.99 -1.96 -3.90
CA THR A 88 27.40 -0.73 -4.57
C THR A 88 27.64 0.38 -3.56
N ALA A 89 26.69 0.62 -2.64
CA ALA A 89 26.83 1.69 -1.66
C ALA A 89 28.04 1.49 -0.72
N SER A 90 28.22 0.29 -0.16
CA SER A 90 29.31 0.02 0.81
C SER A 90 30.70 -0.08 0.18
N ILE A 91 30.80 -0.44 -1.11
CA ILE A 91 32.11 -0.57 -1.79
C ILE A 91 32.50 0.72 -2.52
N THR A 92 31.52 1.40 -3.17
CA THR A 92 31.81 2.62 -3.94
C THR A 92 31.66 3.89 -3.11
N GLY A 93 30.97 3.83 -1.96
CA GLY A 93 30.61 4.98 -1.14
C GLY A 93 29.50 5.85 -1.74
N LYS A 94 28.78 5.35 -2.76
CA LYS A 94 27.62 6.06 -3.33
C LYS A 94 26.48 6.10 -2.31
N GLU A 95 25.85 7.26 -2.18
CA GLU A 95 24.66 7.41 -1.36
C GLU A 95 23.48 6.66 -1.95
N VAL A 96 22.63 6.14 -1.09
CA VAL A 96 21.37 5.49 -1.46
C VAL A 96 20.19 6.36 -1.08
N VAL A 97 19.09 6.24 -1.84
CA VAL A 97 17.84 6.89 -1.50
C VAL A 97 17.09 5.98 -0.53
N ASN A 98 16.88 6.45 0.70
CA ASN A 98 16.15 5.71 1.75
C ASN A 98 14.62 5.82 1.56
N GLN A 99 13.84 5.18 2.45
CA GLN A 99 12.37 5.21 2.42
C GLN A 99 11.77 6.60 2.55
N GLU A 100 12.55 7.57 3.06
CA GLU A 100 12.15 8.98 3.15
C GLU A 100 12.61 9.80 1.94
N TYR A 101 13.07 9.16 0.87
CA TYR A 101 13.64 9.77 -0.33
C TYR A 101 14.86 10.68 -0.05
N LYS A 102 15.50 10.52 1.11
CA LYS A 102 16.73 11.22 1.43
C LYS A 102 17.93 10.42 0.95
N LYS A 103 18.90 11.10 0.35
CA LYS A 103 20.21 10.52 0.06
C LYS A 103 20.96 10.32 1.37
N VAL A 104 21.28 9.09 1.67
CA VAL A 104 22.01 8.73 2.90
C VAL A 104 23.20 7.85 2.54
N PRO A 105 24.37 8.08 3.15
CA PRO A 105 25.52 7.19 3.02
C PRO A 105 25.29 5.92 3.84
N ILE A 106 25.75 4.77 3.31
CA ILE A 106 25.84 3.53 4.07
C ILE A 106 27.30 3.33 4.44
N LYS A 107 27.63 3.56 5.71
CA LYS A 107 28.99 3.39 6.22
C LYS A 107 29.09 2.10 7.02
N ILE A 108 29.95 1.21 6.58
CA ILE A 108 30.30 -0.01 7.28
C ILE A 108 31.71 0.13 7.83
N SER A 109 31.83 0.03 9.14
CA SER A 109 33.10 0.11 9.86
C SER A 109 33.75 -1.28 9.95
N PHE A 110 35.06 -1.33 10.01
CA PHE A 110 35.81 -2.57 10.07
C PHE A 110 36.93 -2.50 11.11
N ASN A 111 37.05 -3.54 11.91
CA ASN A 111 38.18 -3.73 12.82
C ASN A 111 39.19 -4.73 12.22
N PRO A 112 40.35 -4.28 11.76
CA PRO A 112 41.37 -5.16 11.19
C PRO A 112 42.00 -6.15 12.19
N ILE A 113 41.93 -5.87 13.49
CA ILE A 113 42.53 -6.72 14.55
C ILE A 113 41.65 -7.95 14.77
N ASP A 114 40.37 -7.73 14.94
CA ASP A 114 39.39 -8.79 15.25
C ASP A 114 38.69 -9.32 13.99
N GLU A 115 38.95 -8.75 12.82
CA GLU A 115 38.30 -9.02 11.52
C GLU A 115 36.77 -8.95 11.61
N THR A 116 36.22 -7.93 12.30
CA THR A 116 34.80 -7.75 12.55
C THR A 116 34.26 -6.49 11.89
N PHE A 117 32.99 -6.56 11.45
CA PHE A 117 32.28 -5.46 10.84
C PHE A 117 31.19 -4.91 11.76
N GLU A 118 31.06 -3.58 11.79
CA GLU A 118 30.04 -2.89 12.54
C GLU A 118 29.36 -1.81 11.68
N VAL A 119 28.13 -1.44 12.04
CA VAL A 119 27.48 -0.27 11.46
C VAL A 119 28.06 0.98 12.08
N TYR A 120 28.55 1.91 11.27
CA TYR A 120 29.10 3.17 11.75
C TYR A 120 28.12 3.92 12.67
N ASN A 121 28.62 4.37 13.79
CA ASN A 121 27.97 5.32 14.67
C ASN A 121 29.03 6.20 15.37
N PRO A 122 28.64 7.34 15.99
CA PRO A 122 29.61 8.25 16.61
C PRO A 122 30.46 7.65 17.75
N ALA A 123 30.01 6.55 18.37
CA ALA A 123 30.81 5.86 19.37
C ALA A 123 31.90 5.02 18.72
N ILE A 124 31.58 4.33 17.61
CA ILE A 124 32.56 3.57 16.79
C ILE A 124 33.60 4.51 16.21
N GLY A 125 33.23 5.68 15.70
CA GLY A 125 34.14 6.69 15.17
C GLY A 125 35.15 7.27 16.20
N LYS A 126 35.02 6.94 17.48
CA LYS A 126 35.99 7.27 18.54
C LYS A 126 36.89 6.11 18.92
N ASP A 127 36.62 4.89 18.47
CA ASP A 127 37.43 3.73 18.73
C ASP A 127 38.59 3.67 17.69
N ILE A 128 39.80 3.91 18.12
CA ILE A 128 41.01 3.93 17.26
C ILE A 128 41.26 2.59 16.57
N ARG A 129 40.63 1.48 17.03
CA ARG A 129 40.73 0.15 16.40
C ARG A 129 39.78 -0.01 15.22
N MET A 130 38.80 0.87 15.10
CA MET A 130 37.85 0.81 14.01
C MET A 130 38.24 1.71 12.84
N ILE A 131 38.14 1.18 11.65
CA ILE A 131 38.10 1.97 10.42
C ILE A 131 36.67 2.40 10.22
N ASP A 132 36.41 3.70 10.17
CA ASP A 132 35.06 4.27 10.15
C ASP A 132 34.22 3.81 8.97
N ASP A 133 34.86 3.69 7.79
CA ASP A 133 34.21 3.35 6.54
C ASP A 133 35.15 2.54 5.64
N ILE A 134 34.66 1.39 5.15
CA ILE A 134 35.44 0.54 4.25
C ILE A 134 35.51 1.07 2.81
N ALA A 135 34.57 1.92 2.37
CA ALA A 135 34.48 2.37 0.98
C ALA A 135 35.79 3.03 0.44
N PRO A 136 36.51 3.86 1.20
CA PRO A 136 37.77 4.42 0.73
C PRO A 136 38.85 3.38 0.39
N ILE A 137 38.82 2.19 1.04
CA ILE A 137 39.81 1.11 0.84
C ILE A 137 39.67 0.48 -0.56
N PHE A 138 38.49 0.56 -1.15
CA PHE A 138 38.21 -0.01 -2.48
C PHE A 138 38.45 0.97 -3.63
N LYS A 139 38.79 2.22 -3.35
CA LYS A 139 39.05 3.22 -4.39
C LYS A 139 40.34 2.94 -5.15
N PRO A 140 40.36 3.18 -6.48
CA PRO A 140 41.60 3.12 -7.25
C PRO A 140 42.70 4.02 -6.64
N GLY A 141 43.92 3.50 -6.50
CA GLY A 141 45.04 4.25 -5.94
C GLY A 141 45.08 4.31 -4.42
N PHE A 142 44.24 3.55 -3.70
CA PHE A 142 44.38 3.44 -2.24
C PHE A 142 45.75 2.84 -1.85
N ASP A 143 46.49 3.59 -1.03
CA ASP A 143 47.81 3.17 -0.53
C ASP A 143 47.66 2.29 0.72
N SER A 144 47.53 0.98 0.49
CA SER A 144 47.33 0.01 1.57
C SER A 144 48.56 -0.09 2.49
N PHE A 145 49.75 0.16 1.98
CA PHE A 145 50.99 0.06 2.78
C PHE A 145 51.08 1.20 3.81
N ASN A 146 50.98 2.46 3.35
CA ASN A 146 51.04 3.60 4.25
C ASN A 146 49.86 3.63 5.21
N PHE A 147 48.68 3.27 4.74
CA PHE A 147 47.51 3.14 5.60
C PHE A 147 47.73 2.11 6.73
N SER A 148 48.27 0.94 6.39
CA SER A 148 48.52 -0.12 7.36
C SER A 148 49.62 0.28 8.38
N LEU A 149 50.61 1.04 7.93
CA LEU A 149 51.65 1.57 8.80
C LEU A 149 51.08 2.58 9.81
N ASP A 150 50.28 3.52 9.34
CA ASP A 150 49.67 4.53 10.20
C ASP A 150 48.66 3.91 11.20
N TYR A 151 47.86 2.96 10.76
CA TYR A 151 46.95 2.24 11.62
C TYR A 151 47.67 1.42 12.69
N ALA A 152 48.74 0.70 12.30
CA ALA A 152 49.55 -0.11 13.19
C ALA A 152 50.26 0.73 14.25
N ASN A 153 50.79 1.90 13.87
CA ASN A 153 51.43 2.85 14.80
C ASN A 153 50.41 3.36 15.85
N LYS A 154 49.16 3.70 15.43
CA LYS A 154 48.10 4.16 16.34
C LYS A 154 47.68 3.09 17.34
N ASN A 155 47.68 1.83 16.92
CA ASN A 155 47.17 0.71 17.72
C ASN A 155 48.27 -0.14 18.36
N ASN A 156 49.54 0.20 18.15
CA ASN A 156 50.74 -0.52 18.65
C ASN A 156 50.75 -2.03 18.27
N ILE A 157 50.51 -2.31 16.99
CA ILE A 157 50.47 -3.67 16.41
C ILE A 157 51.39 -3.79 15.20
N ASN A 158 51.53 -5.01 14.66
CA ASN A 158 52.41 -5.28 13.53
C ASN A 158 51.81 -4.77 12.20
N PRO A 159 52.43 -3.84 11.46
CA PRO A 159 51.94 -3.34 10.18
C PRO A 159 51.70 -4.42 9.11
N SER A 160 52.50 -5.49 9.11
CA SER A 160 52.39 -6.58 8.15
C SER A 160 51.09 -7.38 8.34
N GLU A 161 50.62 -7.56 9.58
CA GLU A 161 49.36 -8.21 9.88
C GLU A 161 48.20 -7.36 9.42
N VAL A 162 48.25 -6.06 9.72
CA VAL A 162 47.22 -5.10 9.24
C VAL A 162 47.15 -5.11 7.72
N ASN A 163 48.30 -5.01 7.04
CA ASN A 163 48.33 -4.99 5.58
C ASN A 163 47.75 -6.29 4.96
N LYS A 164 48.01 -7.44 5.59
CA LYS A 164 47.40 -8.72 5.19
C LYS A 164 45.88 -8.68 5.29
N THR A 165 45.34 -8.15 6.38
CA THR A 165 43.89 -8.04 6.60
C THR A 165 43.25 -7.02 5.65
N ILE A 166 43.91 -5.88 5.40
CA ILE A 166 43.44 -4.89 4.42
C ILE A 166 43.42 -5.47 3.00
N THR A 167 44.48 -6.20 2.63
CA THR A 167 44.54 -6.87 1.31
C THR A 167 43.44 -7.93 1.17
N LYS A 168 43.15 -8.69 2.26
CA LYS A 168 42.03 -9.62 2.28
C LYS A 168 40.69 -8.89 2.13
N LEU A 169 40.51 -7.73 2.76
CA LEU A 169 39.30 -6.90 2.59
C LEU A 169 39.15 -6.43 1.14
N GLN A 170 40.22 -5.93 0.51
CA GLN A 170 40.22 -5.52 -0.90
C GLN A 170 39.85 -6.67 -1.84
N ALA A 171 40.29 -7.89 -1.53
CA ALA A 171 40.00 -9.08 -2.30
C ALA A 171 38.49 -9.46 -2.30
N LEU A 172 37.67 -8.86 -1.43
CA LEU A 172 36.23 -9.04 -1.41
C LEU A 172 35.59 -8.77 -2.79
N LYS A 173 36.13 -7.82 -3.55
CA LYS A 173 35.67 -7.54 -4.93
C LYS A 173 35.78 -8.74 -5.87
N ASN A 174 36.71 -9.65 -5.60
CA ASN A 174 36.96 -10.84 -6.42
C ASN A 174 36.06 -12.02 -6.04
N ASN A 175 35.30 -11.92 -4.93
CA ASN A 175 34.40 -12.97 -4.50
C ASN A 175 33.24 -13.10 -5.47
N ASN A 176 32.88 -14.35 -5.76
CA ASN A 176 31.83 -14.66 -6.72
C ASN A 176 30.44 -14.66 -6.08
N ILE A 177 29.50 -14.13 -6.83
CA ILE A 177 28.06 -14.23 -6.55
C ILE A 177 27.41 -15.02 -7.67
N GLY A 178 26.56 -15.97 -7.32
CA GLY A 178 25.79 -16.73 -8.28
C GLY A 178 24.72 -15.84 -8.94
N VAL A 179 24.68 -15.86 -10.27
CA VAL A 179 23.69 -15.13 -11.06
C VAL A 179 22.89 -16.12 -11.92
N ILE A 180 21.60 -16.12 -11.75
CA ILE A 180 20.65 -16.86 -12.61
C ILE A 180 20.21 -15.90 -13.71
N GLU A 181 20.54 -16.24 -14.95
CA GLU A 181 20.16 -15.47 -16.14
C GLU A 181 18.99 -16.16 -16.82
N LEU A 182 17.83 -15.52 -16.83
CA LEU A 182 16.64 -15.99 -17.52
C LEU A 182 16.71 -15.58 -19.01
N GLU A 183 16.33 -16.51 -19.89
CA GLU A 183 16.42 -16.28 -21.33
C GLU A 183 15.42 -15.24 -21.83
N ALA A 184 15.81 -14.49 -22.86
CA ALA A 184 14.99 -13.45 -23.49
C ALA A 184 13.68 -13.98 -24.12
N SER A 185 13.65 -15.27 -24.46
CA SER A 185 12.48 -15.93 -25.06
C SER A 185 11.36 -16.23 -24.07
N LEU A 186 11.62 -16.11 -22.75
CA LEU A 186 10.61 -16.32 -21.73
C LEU A 186 9.60 -15.18 -21.73
N ASP A 187 8.32 -15.52 -21.63
CA ASP A 187 7.29 -14.54 -21.37
C ASP A 187 7.26 -14.14 -19.88
N ILE A 188 6.64 -13.01 -19.61
CA ILE A 188 6.58 -12.42 -18.25
C ILE A 188 5.83 -13.32 -17.27
N GLU A 189 4.84 -14.09 -17.71
CA GLU A 189 4.08 -15.01 -16.86
C GLU A 189 4.99 -16.12 -16.37
N THR A 190 5.77 -16.70 -17.27
CA THR A 190 6.79 -17.71 -16.93
C THR A 190 7.89 -17.14 -16.01
N VAL A 191 8.38 -15.93 -16.30
CA VAL A 191 9.38 -15.26 -15.44
C VAL A 191 8.83 -15.01 -14.04
N THR A 192 7.58 -14.60 -13.94
CA THR A 192 6.89 -14.41 -12.67
C THR A 192 6.72 -15.72 -11.91
N ASP A 193 6.31 -16.79 -12.59
CA ASP A 193 6.16 -18.12 -11.98
C ASP A 193 7.49 -18.67 -11.46
N ILE A 194 8.57 -18.51 -12.25
CA ILE A 194 9.91 -18.89 -11.81
C ILE A 194 10.29 -18.15 -10.55
N PHE A 195 10.04 -16.84 -10.53
CA PHE A 195 10.35 -16.00 -9.40
C PHE A 195 9.57 -16.39 -8.13
N ILE A 196 8.24 -16.61 -8.23
CA ILE A 196 7.39 -17.04 -7.11
C ILE A 196 7.89 -18.36 -6.52
N ARG A 197 8.27 -19.32 -7.35
CA ARG A 197 8.76 -20.64 -6.92
C ARG A 197 10.11 -20.56 -6.21
N ILE A 198 11.02 -19.69 -6.66
CA ILE A 198 12.34 -19.51 -6.05
C ILE A 198 12.21 -18.78 -4.71
N ASN A 199 11.32 -17.80 -4.61
CA ASN A 199 11.16 -16.93 -3.43
C ASN A 199 10.05 -17.38 -2.45
N SER A 200 9.66 -18.64 -2.43
CA SER A 200 8.55 -19.16 -1.61
C SER A 200 8.67 -18.87 -0.09
N LYS A 201 9.74 -18.27 0.38
CA LYS A 201 9.98 -17.82 1.77
C LYS A 201 10.37 -16.35 1.92
N GLY A 202 10.39 -15.57 0.83
CA GLY A 202 10.77 -14.13 0.83
C GLY A 202 9.62 -13.20 0.45
N THR A 203 9.90 -11.91 0.38
CA THR A 203 8.94 -10.91 -0.12
C THR A 203 8.76 -11.10 -1.62
N VAL A 204 7.62 -11.63 -2.02
CA VAL A 204 7.27 -11.89 -3.43
C VAL A 204 7.17 -10.55 -4.17
N LEU A 205 7.93 -10.38 -5.26
CA LEU A 205 7.73 -9.27 -6.19
C LEU A 205 6.32 -9.39 -6.82
N SER A 206 5.59 -8.30 -6.76
CA SER A 206 4.25 -8.23 -7.38
C SER A 206 4.35 -8.01 -8.89
N GLN A 207 3.28 -8.31 -9.62
CA GLN A 207 3.15 -7.95 -11.04
C GLN A 207 3.37 -6.45 -11.29
N ALA A 208 3.01 -5.63 -10.32
CA ALA A 208 3.25 -4.19 -10.37
C ALA A 208 4.74 -3.84 -10.29
N ASP A 209 5.52 -4.55 -9.49
CA ASP A 209 6.99 -4.37 -9.43
C ASP A 209 7.63 -4.67 -10.78
N PHE A 210 7.17 -5.72 -11.46
CA PHE A 210 7.62 -6.04 -12.82
C PHE A 210 7.24 -4.96 -13.82
N ALA A 211 6.00 -4.49 -13.78
CA ALA A 211 5.55 -3.41 -14.64
C ALA A 211 6.40 -2.16 -14.43
N MET A 212 6.67 -1.80 -13.18
CA MET A 212 7.51 -0.66 -12.85
C MET A 212 8.97 -0.84 -13.32
N SER A 213 9.53 -2.05 -13.22
CA SER A 213 10.87 -2.35 -13.77
C SER A 213 10.89 -2.20 -15.28
N LYS A 214 9.90 -2.76 -15.98
CA LYS A 214 9.79 -2.66 -17.43
C LYS A 214 9.63 -1.21 -17.87
N ILE A 215 8.81 -0.44 -17.18
CA ILE A 215 8.63 0.99 -17.44
C ILE A 215 9.97 1.72 -17.28
N SER A 216 10.64 1.54 -16.15
CA SER A 216 11.91 2.22 -15.83
C SER A 216 13.03 1.93 -16.83
N SER A 217 13.09 0.70 -17.36
CA SER A 217 14.15 0.28 -18.29
C SER A 217 13.99 0.82 -19.71
N ASN A 218 12.86 1.45 -20.04
CA ASN A 218 12.59 1.94 -21.38
C ASN A 218 12.78 3.46 -21.49
N GLU A 219 13.96 3.89 -21.90
CA GLU A 219 14.27 5.30 -22.16
C GLU A 219 13.68 5.77 -23.52
N LYS A 220 13.56 4.88 -24.50
CA LYS A 220 13.11 5.19 -25.86
C LYS A 220 11.72 5.82 -25.90
N TYR A 221 10.80 5.35 -25.04
CA TYR A 221 9.44 5.85 -24.96
C TYR A 221 9.19 6.69 -23.68
N GLY A 222 10.26 7.14 -23.00
CA GLY A 222 10.18 7.98 -21.81
C GLY A 222 9.57 7.26 -20.60
N GLY A 223 9.85 5.97 -20.47
CA GLY A 223 9.38 5.15 -19.36
C GLY A 223 9.95 5.59 -18.02
N ASP A 224 11.19 6.07 -17.99
CA ASP A 224 11.83 6.67 -16.81
C ASP A 224 11.03 7.85 -16.26
N VAL A 225 10.53 8.75 -17.13
CA VAL A 225 9.69 9.89 -16.75
C VAL A 225 8.34 9.42 -16.20
N ILE A 226 7.69 8.46 -16.87
CA ILE A 226 6.42 7.87 -16.37
C ILE A 226 6.63 7.30 -14.98
N ARG A 227 7.73 6.57 -14.80
CA ARG A 227 8.11 5.97 -13.53
C ARG A 227 8.28 7.00 -12.42
N LYS A 228 9.10 8.03 -12.64
CA LYS A 228 9.34 9.12 -11.70
C LYS A 228 8.05 9.86 -11.35
N THR A 229 7.19 10.09 -12.34
CA THR A 229 5.88 10.72 -12.12
C THR A 229 5.03 9.94 -11.13
N ILE A 230 4.95 8.62 -11.31
CA ILE A 230 4.18 7.75 -10.40
C ILE A 230 4.79 7.77 -9.00
N ASP A 231 6.10 7.56 -8.88
CA ASP A 231 6.78 7.46 -7.59
C ASP A 231 6.69 8.77 -6.80
N TYR A 232 6.97 9.90 -7.45
CA TYR A 232 6.93 11.20 -6.77
C TYR A 232 5.51 11.62 -6.42
N PHE A 233 4.53 11.32 -7.26
CA PHE A 233 3.12 11.54 -6.91
C PHE A 233 2.73 10.75 -5.65
N CYS A 234 3.02 9.45 -5.62
CA CYS A 234 2.70 8.58 -4.49
C CYS A 234 3.46 8.97 -3.22
N HIS A 235 4.69 9.46 -3.35
CA HIS A 235 5.44 9.97 -2.22
C HIS A 235 4.84 11.28 -1.67
N LEU A 236 4.57 12.24 -2.56
CA LEU A 236 4.06 13.55 -2.17
C LEU A 236 2.67 13.49 -1.54
N ILE A 237 1.78 12.56 -1.97
CA ILE A 237 0.47 12.44 -1.34
C ILE A 237 0.55 11.93 0.10
N GLN A 238 1.61 11.17 0.43
CA GLN A 238 1.87 10.71 1.80
C GLN A 238 2.70 11.73 2.61
N ARG A 239 3.58 12.48 1.94
CA ARG A 239 4.51 13.43 2.55
C ARG A 239 4.61 14.73 1.73
N PRO A 240 3.59 15.56 1.77
CA PRO A 240 3.53 16.81 0.99
C PRO A 240 4.71 17.76 1.20
N ILE A 241 5.30 17.72 2.40
CA ILE A 241 6.45 18.56 2.80
C ILE A 241 7.71 18.30 1.98
N ASP A 242 7.83 17.13 1.34
CA ASP A 242 9.05 16.71 0.64
C ASP A 242 9.16 17.26 -0.80
N LEU A 243 8.26 18.14 -1.24
CA LEU A 243 8.27 18.72 -2.61
C LEU A 243 9.60 19.38 -2.95
N GLU A 244 10.13 20.25 -2.07
CA GLU A 244 11.40 20.93 -2.30
C GLU A 244 12.60 19.97 -2.25
N LEU A 245 12.49 18.89 -1.46
CA LEU A 245 13.51 17.85 -1.40
C LEU A 245 13.60 17.11 -2.75
N ILE A 246 12.46 16.72 -3.33
CA ILE A 246 12.41 16.08 -4.66
C ILE A 246 12.98 17.01 -5.72
N LYS A 247 12.57 18.28 -5.73
CA LYS A 247 13.04 19.30 -6.67
C LYS A 247 14.55 19.47 -6.65
N ASN A 248 15.16 19.47 -5.46
CA ASN A 248 16.59 19.64 -5.27
C ASN A 248 17.38 18.36 -5.61
N ASN A 249 16.81 17.20 -5.35
CA ASN A 249 17.48 15.91 -5.60
C ASN A 249 17.38 15.45 -7.06
N ASP A 250 16.30 15.84 -7.77
CA ASP A 250 16.10 15.52 -9.18
C ASP A 250 15.77 16.78 -9.97
N ASN A 251 16.81 17.61 -10.18
CA ASN A 251 16.70 18.87 -10.88
C ASN A 251 16.25 18.71 -12.35
N GLU A 252 16.56 17.59 -12.99
CA GLU A 252 16.13 17.32 -14.37
C GLU A 252 14.63 17.07 -14.43
N PHE A 253 14.10 16.21 -13.57
CA PHE A 253 12.66 15.96 -13.50
C PHE A 253 11.88 17.21 -13.09
N SER A 254 12.46 18.05 -12.22
CA SER A 254 11.80 19.28 -11.75
C SER A 254 11.53 20.31 -12.86
N LYS A 255 12.21 20.21 -14.01
CA LYS A 255 12.01 21.05 -15.19
C LYS A 255 10.92 20.54 -16.13
N LEU A 256 10.48 19.30 -15.95
CA LEU A 256 9.49 18.67 -16.83
C LEU A 256 8.05 19.13 -16.50
N GLU A 257 7.17 18.97 -17.47
CA GLU A 257 5.74 19.27 -17.29
C GLU A 257 5.10 18.34 -16.26
N GLU A 258 5.56 17.10 -16.18
CA GLU A 258 5.11 16.09 -15.23
C GLU A 258 5.28 16.53 -13.78
N PHE A 259 6.37 17.21 -13.44
CA PHE A 259 6.55 17.81 -12.12
C PHE A 259 5.48 18.86 -11.82
N ASN A 260 5.17 19.73 -12.81
CA ASN A 260 4.11 20.71 -12.66
C ASN A 260 2.73 20.08 -12.45
N ARG A 261 2.49 18.90 -13.04
CA ARG A 261 1.24 18.17 -12.92
C ARG A 261 1.04 17.50 -11.55
N ILE A 262 2.12 17.23 -10.80
CA ILE A 262 2.04 16.58 -9.48
C ILE A 262 2.20 17.56 -8.30
N LYS A 263 2.78 18.74 -8.50
CA LYS A 263 3.12 19.68 -7.40
C LYS A 263 1.92 20.14 -6.56
N TRP A 264 0.70 20.07 -7.12
CA TRP A 264 -0.52 20.44 -6.40
C TRP A 264 -0.75 19.57 -5.16
N VAL A 265 -0.24 18.32 -5.17
CA VAL A 265 -0.37 17.38 -4.06
C VAL A 265 0.27 17.94 -2.78
N ALA A 266 1.34 18.70 -2.91
CA ALA A 266 2.02 19.31 -1.77
C ALA A 266 1.18 20.39 -1.04
N THR A 267 0.08 20.85 -1.66
CA THR A 267 -0.84 21.82 -1.08
C THR A 267 -2.14 21.21 -0.55
N THR A 268 -2.26 19.89 -0.63
CA THR A 268 -3.44 19.12 -0.18
C THR A 268 -3.06 18.23 1.00
N ASN A 269 -3.99 18.07 1.92
CA ASN A 269 -3.89 17.09 3.00
C ASN A 269 -4.99 16.03 2.77
N GLU A 270 -4.73 15.07 1.88
CA GLU A 270 -5.69 14.01 1.58
C GLU A 270 -5.32 12.74 2.36
N GLU A 271 -6.24 12.26 3.20
CA GLU A 271 -6.02 11.13 4.09
C GLU A 271 -6.86 9.90 3.72
N ILE A 272 -7.93 10.07 2.92
CA ILE A 272 -8.86 8.97 2.58
C ILE A 272 -8.29 8.09 1.48
N TYR A 273 -7.76 8.68 0.42
CA TYR A 273 -7.17 7.97 -0.70
C TYR A 273 -5.71 8.37 -0.91
N THR A 274 -4.81 7.57 -0.38
CA THR A 274 -3.35 7.74 -0.46
C THR A 274 -2.75 6.59 -1.28
N PRO A 275 -2.87 6.63 -2.62
CA PRO A 275 -2.49 5.52 -3.49
C PRO A 275 -1.00 5.25 -3.47
N LEU A 276 -0.65 3.96 -3.58
CA LEU A 276 0.68 3.48 -3.88
C LEU A 276 0.89 3.39 -5.40
N TYR A 277 2.13 3.20 -5.86
CA TYR A 277 2.42 3.01 -7.28
C TYR A 277 1.63 1.85 -7.92
N THR A 278 1.38 0.80 -7.14
CA THR A 278 0.54 -0.34 -7.56
C THR A 278 -0.89 0.08 -7.88
N ASP A 279 -1.42 1.04 -7.13
CA ASP A 279 -2.77 1.54 -7.30
C ASP A 279 -2.87 2.43 -8.53
N VAL A 280 -1.88 3.32 -8.70
CA VAL A 280 -1.78 4.17 -9.90
C VAL A 280 -1.71 3.32 -11.16
N LEU A 281 -0.85 2.28 -11.18
CA LEU A 281 -0.73 1.37 -12.32
C LEU A 281 -2.05 0.64 -12.60
N ARG A 282 -2.70 0.09 -11.56
CA ARG A 282 -3.98 -0.60 -11.73
C ARG A 282 -5.05 0.29 -12.31
N VAL A 283 -5.21 1.48 -11.75
CA VAL A 283 -6.24 2.43 -12.21
C VAL A 283 -5.95 2.90 -13.64
N ALA A 284 -4.70 3.30 -13.93
CA ALA A 284 -4.29 3.72 -15.25
C ALA A 284 -4.48 2.60 -16.28
N PHE A 285 -4.05 1.39 -15.97
CA PHE A 285 -4.18 0.25 -16.85
C PHE A 285 -5.65 -0.13 -17.06
N THR A 286 -6.42 -0.26 -15.98
CA THR A 286 -7.82 -0.67 -16.07
C THR A 286 -8.65 0.36 -16.85
N SER A 287 -8.46 1.65 -16.60
CA SER A 287 -9.25 2.69 -17.25
C SER A 287 -8.89 2.96 -18.71
N GLN A 288 -7.62 2.82 -19.09
CA GLN A 288 -7.15 3.14 -20.44
C GLN A 288 -7.13 1.93 -21.38
N PHE A 289 -6.72 0.76 -20.85
CA PHE A 289 -6.58 -0.45 -21.68
C PHE A 289 -7.81 -1.36 -21.58
N LEU A 290 -8.74 -1.09 -20.66
CA LEU A 290 -9.93 -1.91 -20.36
C LEU A 290 -9.53 -3.36 -20.00
N ARG A 291 -8.47 -3.48 -19.21
CA ARG A 291 -7.87 -4.74 -18.76
C ARG A 291 -7.52 -4.65 -17.28
N GLY A 292 -7.62 -5.76 -16.56
CA GLY A 292 -7.38 -5.79 -15.10
C GLY A 292 -6.06 -6.46 -14.68
N ARG A 293 -5.43 -7.25 -15.55
CA ARG A 293 -4.28 -8.08 -15.20
C ARG A 293 -2.96 -7.37 -15.52
N LEU A 294 -2.22 -6.96 -14.51
CA LEU A 294 -0.95 -6.22 -14.70
C LEU A 294 0.12 -7.00 -15.47
N ALA A 295 0.08 -8.34 -15.49
CA ALA A 295 0.92 -9.15 -16.36
C ALA A 295 0.72 -8.83 -17.85
N GLU A 296 -0.52 -8.50 -18.24
CA GLU A 296 -0.82 -8.09 -19.61
C GLU A 296 -0.22 -6.71 -19.93
N LEU A 297 -0.16 -5.80 -18.97
CA LEU A 297 0.52 -4.50 -19.16
C LEU A 297 1.99 -4.70 -19.50
N VAL A 298 2.71 -5.56 -18.76
CA VAL A 298 4.13 -5.84 -19.05
C VAL A 298 4.31 -6.44 -20.45
N SER A 299 3.43 -7.34 -20.85
CA SER A 299 3.43 -7.93 -22.20
C SER A 299 3.23 -6.86 -23.27
N LEU A 300 2.27 -5.95 -23.09
CA LEU A 300 1.99 -4.83 -24.01
C LEU A 300 3.17 -3.86 -24.11
N LEU A 301 3.76 -3.48 -22.96
CA LEU A 301 4.95 -2.63 -22.90
C LEU A 301 6.19 -3.29 -23.53
N SER A 302 6.18 -4.62 -23.67
CA SER A 302 7.20 -5.36 -24.42
C SER A 302 6.87 -5.47 -25.92
N GLY A 303 5.74 -4.92 -26.36
CA GLY A 303 5.31 -4.96 -27.76
C GLY A 303 4.57 -6.24 -28.16
N ARG A 304 4.10 -7.06 -27.21
CA ARG A 304 3.44 -8.34 -27.52
C ARG A 304 2.08 -8.14 -28.20
N ASN A 305 1.93 -8.72 -29.37
CA ASN A 305 0.64 -8.89 -30.01
C ASN A 305 -0.05 -10.15 -29.46
N PHE A 306 -1.21 -10.00 -28.82
CA PHE A 306 -1.92 -11.14 -28.21
C PHE A 306 -2.56 -12.11 -29.25
N ILE A 307 -2.72 -11.67 -30.50
CA ILE A 307 -3.30 -12.49 -31.56
C ILE A 307 -2.19 -13.30 -32.28
N THR A 308 -1.14 -12.61 -32.78
CA THR A 308 -0.05 -13.25 -33.54
C THR A 308 1.03 -13.82 -32.62
N ARG A 309 1.06 -13.41 -31.32
CA ARG A 309 2.07 -13.73 -30.31
C ARG A 309 3.48 -13.23 -30.65
N GLU A 310 3.60 -12.34 -31.63
CA GLU A 310 4.85 -11.70 -32.03
C GLU A 310 5.08 -10.43 -31.20
N PHE A 311 6.33 -9.96 -31.17
CA PHE A 311 6.70 -8.69 -30.57
C PHE A 311 6.85 -7.63 -31.65
N VAL A 312 6.13 -6.52 -31.51
CA VAL A 312 6.03 -5.44 -32.50
C VAL A 312 6.28 -4.11 -31.79
N ASP A 313 7.19 -3.31 -32.31
CA ASP A 313 7.64 -2.06 -31.67
C ASP A 313 6.51 -1.02 -31.58
N GLU A 314 5.66 -0.96 -32.59
CA GLU A 314 4.49 -0.07 -32.65
C GLU A 314 3.50 -0.33 -31.49
N ILE A 315 3.36 -1.61 -31.09
CA ILE A 315 2.51 -1.97 -29.93
C ILE A 315 3.14 -1.48 -28.62
N ALA A 316 4.46 -1.58 -28.49
CA ALA A 316 5.16 -1.03 -27.34
C ALA A 316 4.98 0.49 -27.27
N GLU A 317 5.25 1.20 -28.36
CA GLU A 317 5.08 2.65 -28.45
C GLU A 317 3.66 3.11 -28.08
N GLU A 318 2.64 2.49 -28.68
CA GLU A 318 1.24 2.77 -28.37
C GLU A 318 0.92 2.50 -26.90
N SER A 319 1.45 1.42 -26.34
CA SER A 319 1.21 1.04 -24.94
C SER A 319 1.85 2.02 -23.97
N TYR A 320 3.08 2.49 -24.23
CA TYR A 320 3.71 3.54 -23.41
C TYR A 320 2.93 4.86 -23.49
N ASN A 321 2.44 5.24 -24.67
CA ASN A 321 1.64 6.43 -24.85
C ASN A 321 0.30 6.34 -24.08
N LYS A 322 -0.40 5.21 -24.17
CA LYS A 322 -1.63 4.95 -23.41
C LYS A 322 -1.37 4.96 -21.90
N LEU A 323 -0.26 4.37 -21.45
CA LEU A 323 0.09 4.36 -20.03
C LEU A 323 0.38 5.79 -19.52
N ARG A 324 1.15 6.58 -20.28
CA ARG A 324 1.43 7.98 -19.95
C ARG A 324 0.14 8.79 -19.84
N GLU A 325 -0.79 8.61 -20.77
CA GLU A 325 -2.11 9.23 -20.72
C GLU A 325 -2.88 8.79 -19.47
N GLY A 326 -2.91 7.49 -19.17
CA GLY A 326 -3.58 6.94 -18.00
C GLY A 326 -3.04 7.51 -16.68
N VAL A 327 -1.73 7.57 -16.55
CA VAL A 327 -1.07 8.21 -15.38
C VAL A 327 -1.42 9.69 -15.32
N SER A 328 -1.35 10.40 -16.44
CA SER A 328 -1.68 11.82 -16.52
C SER A 328 -3.13 12.13 -16.11
N VAL A 329 -4.07 11.29 -16.52
CA VAL A 329 -5.48 11.40 -16.14
C VAL A 329 -5.69 11.06 -14.66
N PHE A 330 -4.98 10.06 -14.15
CA PHE A 330 -5.02 9.68 -12.74
C PHE A 330 -4.56 10.81 -11.82
N ILE A 331 -3.39 11.39 -12.11
CA ILE A 331 -2.79 12.46 -11.28
C ILE A 331 -3.43 13.85 -11.51
N ASN A 332 -4.39 13.95 -12.41
CA ASN A 332 -5.07 15.22 -12.66
C ASN A 332 -5.86 15.66 -11.44
N LYS A 333 -5.53 16.86 -10.91
CA LYS A 333 -6.14 17.39 -9.68
C LYS A 333 -7.66 17.34 -9.70
N THR A 334 -8.28 17.80 -10.80
CA THR A 334 -9.75 17.85 -10.91
C THR A 334 -10.37 16.45 -10.86
N ASN A 335 -9.75 15.47 -11.51
CA ASN A 335 -10.22 14.09 -11.47
C ASN A 335 -10.09 13.49 -10.08
N PHE A 336 -8.93 13.69 -9.47
CA PHE A 336 -8.62 13.18 -8.15
C PHE A 336 -9.56 13.77 -7.09
N ASP A 337 -9.67 15.09 -7.03
CA ASP A 337 -10.54 15.79 -6.08
C ASP A 337 -12.00 15.38 -6.24
N ARG A 338 -12.52 15.30 -7.47
CA ARG A 338 -13.91 14.87 -7.73
C ARG A 338 -14.14 13.43 -7.31
N PHE A 339 -13.19 12.54 -7.58
CA PHE A 339 -13.28 11.16 -7.12
C PHE A 339 -13.31 11.08 -5.58
N VAL A 340 -12.43 11.80 -4.90
CA VAL A 340 -12.43 11.87 -3.43
C VAL A 340 -13.75 12.42 -2.90
N MET A 341 -14.33 13.43 -3.56
CA MET A 341 -15.66 13.94 -3.20
C MET A 341 -16.75 12.88 -3.34
N ILE A 342 -16.70 12.05 -4.40
CA ILE A 342 -17.63 10.92 -4.56
C ILE A 342 -17.47 9.94 -3.41
N VAL A 343 -16.23 9.58 -3.06
CA VAL A 343 -15.94 8.69 -1.92
C VAL A 343 -16.50 9.27 -0.62
N LYS A 344 -16.20 10.54 -0.32
CA LYS A 344 -16.73 11.24 0.87
C LYS A 344 -18.26 11.26 0.89
N SER A 345 -18.89 11.41 -0.26
CA SER A 345 -20.34 11.44 -0.36
C SER A 345 -21.03 10.11 0.01
N THR A 346 -20.29 9.00 0.09
CA THR A 346 -20.78 7.72 0.62
C THR A 346 -20.77 7.65 2.15
N GLY A 347 -20.20 8.64 2.84
CA GLY A 347 -19.97 8.61 4.29
C GLY A 347 -18.59 8.10 4.70
N ILE A 348 -17.70 7.85 3.74
CA ILE A 348 -16.27 7.57 4.03
C ILE A 348 -15.57 8.90 4.30
N ILE A 349 -15.43 9.25 5.56
CA ILE A 349 -14.82 10.51 6.01
C ILE A 349 -13.41 10.32 6.57
N ASP A 350 -13.03 9.08 6.85
CA ASP A 350 -11.75 8.70 7.42
C ASP A 350 -11.26 7.37 6.83
N LYS A 351 -9.96 7.20 6.65
CA LYS A 351 -9.34 5.98 6.11
C LYS A 351 -9.70 4.73 6.91
N SER A 352 -9.98 4.85 8.21
CA SER A 352 -10.38 3.72 9.06
C SER A 352 -11.73 3.11 8.67
N LEU A 353 -12.56 3.83 7.93
CA LEU A 353 -13.86 3.34 7.45
C LEU A 353 -13.76 2.45 6.23
N ILE A 354 -12.63 2.42 5.53
CA ILE A 354 -12.42 1.58 4.36
C ILE A 354 -11.15 0.75 4.49
N ARG A 355 -11.24 -0.54 4.17
CA ARG A 355 -10.11 -1.49 4.22
C ARG A 355 -9.67 -1.97 2.84
N SER A 356 -10.48 -1.73 1.81
CA SER A 356 -10.24 -2.26 0.48
C SER A 356 -9.77 -1.15 -0.47
N ASP A 357 -8.45 -0.99 -0.58
CA ASP A 357 -7.89 -0.11 -1.59
C ASP A 357 -8.26 -0.58 -3.02
N HIS A 358 -8.48 -1.87 -3.22
CA HIS A 358 -8.94 -2.40 -4.51
C HIS A 358 -10.35 -1.89 -4.89
N ALA A 359 -11.27 -1.77 -3.93
CA ALA A 359 -12.59 -1.21 -4.22
C ALA A 359 -12.49 0.27 -4.63
N LEU A 360 -11.64 1.05 -3.96
CA LEU A 360 -11.35 2.43 -4.34
C LEU A 360 -10.71 2.52 -5.73
N ASN A 361 -9.71 1.69 -6.00
CA ASN A 361 -8.99 1.67 -7.27
C ASN A 361 -9.92 1.35 -8.44
N PHE A 362 -10.80 0.35 -8.30
CA PHE A 362 -11.76 0.06 -9.34
C PHE A 362 -12.79 1.19 -9.52
N ALA A 363 -13.28 1.75 -8.42
CA ALA A 363 -14.20 2.88 -8.48
C ALA A 363 -13.59 4.10 -9.19
N TYR A 364 -12.28 4.36 -8.95
CA TYR A 364 -11.58 5.43 -9.67
C TYR A 364 -11.36 5.11 -11.15
N ALA A 365 -11.00 3.87 -11.48
CA ALA A 365 -10.89 3.43 -12.88
C ALA A 365 -12.23 3.55 -13.62
N LEU A 366 -13.33 3.17 -12.98
CA LEU A 366 -14.69 3.33 -13.50
C LEU A 366 -15.05 4.80 -13.72
N TYR A 367 -14.76 5.66 -12.73
CA TYR A 367 -14.96 7.10 -12.84
C TYR A 367 -14.23 7.69 -14.06
N ILE A 368 -12.94 7.38 -14.22
CA ILE A 368 -12.13 7.86 -15.36
C ILE A 368 -12.70 7.35 -16.68
N MET A 369 -13.05 6.07 -16.76
CA MET A 369 -13.64 5.47 -17.97
C MET A 369 -14.93 6.16 -18.36
N LEU A 370 -15.86 6.36 -17.41
CA LEU A 370 -17.15 7.01 -17.67
C LEU A 370 -16.98 8.48 -18.10
N ARG A 371 -16.03 9.19 -17.48
CA ARG A 371 -15.68 10.55 -17.92
C ARG A 371 -15.16 10.59 -19.36
N ARG A 372 -14.28 9.65 -19.73
CA ARG A 372 -13.76 9.54 -21.09
C ARG A 372 -14.89 9.27 -22.10
N LYS A 373 -15.88 8.48 -21.71
CA LYS A 373 -17.10 8.22 -22.50
C LYS A 373 -18.09 9.40 -22.49
N LYS A 374 -17.78 10.50 -21.77
CA LYS A 374 -18.57 11.74 -21.71
C LYS A 374 -19.98 11.58 -21.14
N TYR A 375 -20.18 10.64 -20.21
CA TYR A 375 -21.43 10.57 -19.45
C TYR A 375 -21.64 11.84 -18.62
N ASN A 376 -22.90 12.10 -18.26
CA ASN A 376 -23.27 13.22 -17.39
C ASN A 376 -22.61 13.07 -16.00
N PRO A 377 -22.06 14.14 -15.38
CA PRO A 377 -21.42 14.08 -14.07
C PRO A 377 -22.26 13.44 -12.97
N ASP A 378 -23.53 13.82 -12.83
CA ASP A 378 -24.43 13.26 -11.79
C ASP A 378 -24.67 11.76 -12.00
N TYR A 379 -24.76 11.33 -13.26
CA TYR A 379 -24.86 9.93 -13.62
C TYR A 379 -23.58 9.17 -13.20
N ILE A 380 -22.40 9.71 -13.52
CA ILE A 380 -21.10 9.13 -13.13
C ILE A 380 -21.03 8.99 -11.61
N GLU A 381 -21.37 10.05 -10.88
CA GLU A 381 -21.33 10.05 -9.42
C GLU A 381 -22.23 8.97 -8.82
N THR A 382 -23.45 8.81 -9.34
CA THR A 382 -24.38 7.79 -8.89
C THR A 382 -23.88 6.38 -9.16
N VAL A 383 -23.40 6.09 -10.37
CA VAL A 383 -22.88 4.77 -10.73
C VAL A 383 -21.65 4.42 -9.88
N VAL A 384 -20.69 5.33 -9.77
CA VAL A 384 -19.44 5.10 -9.04
C VAL A 384 -19.69 4.91 -7.54
N ARG A 385 -20.56 5.75 -6.95
CA ARG A 385 -20.94 5.67 -5.53
C ARG A 385 -21.60 4.35 -5.19
N LYS A 386 -22.62 3.97 -5.95
CA LYS A 386 -23.33 2.70 -5.76
C LYS A 386 -22.40 1.49 -5.97
N TRP A 387 -21.58 1.52 -7.02
CA TRP A 387 -20.64 0.44 -7.29
C TRP A 387 -19.59 0.28 -6.18
N LEU A 388 -19.06 1.38 -5.65
CA LEU A 388 -18.12 1.34 -4.53
C LEU A 388 -18.73 0.64 -3.31
N VAL A 389 -19.92 1.06 -2.89
CA VAL A 389 -20.59 0.49 -1.71
C VAL A 389 -21.01 -0.97 -1.95
N LEU A 390 -21.52 -1.30 -3.14
CA LEU A 390 -21.82 -2.68 -3.55
C LEU A 390 -20.56 -3.56 -3.43
N SER A 391 -19.42 -3.08 -3.95
CA SER A 391 -18.15 -3.80 -3.90
C SER A 391 -17.69 -4.08 -2.46
N LEU A 392 -17.95 -3.14 -1.54
CA LEU A 392 -17.64 -3.32 -0.12
C LEU A 392 -18.59 -4.31 0.56
N LEU A 393 -19.89 -4.26 0.26
CA LEU A 393 -20.91 -5.16 0.79
C LEU A 393 -20.70 -6.62 0.36
N THR A 394 -20.28 -6.82 -0.87
CA THR A 394 -20.09 -8.17 -1.45
C THR A 394 -18.67 -8.71 -1.27
N GLY A 395 -17.71 -7.85 -0.92
CA GLY A 395 -16.29 -8.21 -0.89
C GLY A 395 -15.74 -8.52 -2.29
N ARG A 396 -16.27 -7.88 -3.33
CA ARG A 396 -16.08 -8.19 -4.75
C ARG A 396 -14.60 -8.31 -5.18
N TYR A 397 -13.73 -7.49 -4.62
CA TYR A 397 -12.31 -7.45 -4.97
C TYR A 397 -11.41 -8.08 -3.91
N SER A 398 -11.93 -8.95 -3.01
CA SER A 398 -11.15 -9.51 -1.90
C SER A 398 -10.38 -10.79 -2.26
N GLY A 399 -10.79 -11.53 -3.28
CA GLY A 399 -10.17 -12.80 -3.68
C GLY A 399 -9.12 -12.61 -4.79
N SER A 400 -9.57 -12.48 -6.03
CA SER A 400 -8.74 -12.30 -7.22
C SER A 400 -9.01 -10.94 -7.86
N PRO A 401 -8.47 -9.84 -7.29
CA PRO A 401 -8.84 -8.48 -7.70
C PRO A 401 -8.56 -8.20 -9.18
N GLU A 402 -7.43 -8.63 -9.73
CA GLU A 402 -7.08 -8.39 -11.13
C GLU A 402 -8.04 -9.07 -12.12
N SER A 403 -8.44 -10.31 -11.84
CA SER A 403 -9.41 -11.02 -12.68
C SER A 403 -10.80 -10.39 -12.60
N MET A 404 -11.18 -9.91 -11.42
CA MET A 404 -12.46 -9.23 -11.24
C MET A 404 -12.46 -7.82 -11.86
N PHE A 405 -11.34 -7.10 -11.80
CA PHE A 405 -11.17 -5.83 -12.52
C PHE A 405 -11.34 -6.02 -14.02
N ASP A 406 -10.67 -7.05 -14.57
CA ASP A 406 -10.75 -7.39 -15.99
C ASP A 406 -12.20 -7.73 -16.40
N TYR A 407 -12.89 -8.50 -15.58
CA TYR A 407 -14.28 -8.89 -15.80
C TYR A 407 -15.23 -7.69 -15.77
N ASP A 408 -15.14 -6.86 -14.74
CA ASP A 408 -16.08 -5.76 -14.52
C ASP A 408 -15.85 -4.61 -15.50
N ILE A 409 -14.60 -4.22 -15.76
CA ILE A 409 -14.33 -3.08 -16.65
C ILE A 409 -14.80 -3.36 -18.09
N LYS A 410 -14.63 -4.59 -18.57
CA LYS A 410 -15.13 -5.00 -19.88
C LYS A 410 -16.64 -4.98 -19.95
N ARG A 411 -17.32 -5.35 -18.87
CA ARG A 411 -18.79 -5.32 -18.82
C ARG A 411 -19.34 -3.90 -18.76
N PHE A 412 -18.71 -3.02 -18.01
CA PHE A 412 -19.02 -1.59 -18.02
C PHE A 412 -18.72 -0.92 -19.37
N ASP A 413 -17.74 -1.43 -20.10
CA ASP A 413 -17.43 -0.91 -21.43
C ASP A 413 -18.45 -1.33 -22.49
N LEU A 414 -18.90 -2.59 -22.42
CA LEU A 414 -19.79 -3.21 -23.41
C LEU A 414 -21.28 -2.95 -23.18
N ASN A 415 -21.69 -2.63 -21.95
CA ASN A 415 -23.08 -2.43 -21.57
C ASN A 415 -23.33 -0.99 -21.13
N GLU A 416 -24.59 -0.63 -21.04
CA GLU A 416 -25.02 0.58 -20.36
C GLU A 416 -24.70 0.45 -18.86
N PRO A 417 -23.91 1.38 -18.26
CA PRO A 417 -23.36 1.20 -16.92
C PRO A 417 -24.38 0.98 -15.82
N MET A 418 -25.51 1.70 -15.86
CA MET A 418 -26.57 1.54 -14.87
C MET A 418 -27.30 0.20 -15.01
N GLU A 419 -27.45 -0.32 -16.22
CA GLU A 419 -28.08 -1.63 -16.45
C GLU A 419 -27.19 -2.76 -15.92
N TYR A 420 -25.86 -2.66 -16.17
CA TYR A 420 -24.93 -3.62 -15.61
C TYR A 420 -24.90 -3.56 -14.08
N LEU A 421 -24.85 -2.36 -13.48
CA LEU A 421 -24.94 -2.17 -12.04
C LEU A 421 -26.18 -2.86 -11.47
N LYS A 422 -27.37 -2.56 -12.02
CA LYS A 422 -28.63 -3.17 -11.57
C LYS A 422 -28.65 -4.69 -11.71
N SER A 423 -28.05 -5.24 -12.76
CA SER A 423 -27.98 -6.68 -12.94
C SER A 423 -27.14 -7.36 -11.83
N VAL A 424 -26.04 -6.71 -11.40
CA VAL A 424 -25.22 -7.19 -10.29
C VAL A 424 -25.94 -7.00 -8.95
N GLU A 425 -26.63 -5.89 -8.74
CA GLU A 425 -27.47 -5.66 -7.55
C GLU A 425 -28.51 -6.77 -7.37
N LEU A 426 -29.24 -7.11 -8.41
CA LEU A 426 -30.25 -8.17 -8.37
C LEU A 426 -29.65 -9.54 -8.05
N GLY A 427 -28.45 -9.83 -8.53
CA GLY A 427 -27.78 -11.09 -8.29
C GLY A 427 -27.16 -11.20 -6.89
N GLU A 428 -26.50 -10.16 -6.43
CA GLU A 428 -25.66 -10.21 -5.22
C GLU A 428 -26.35 -9.62 -3.97
N LEU A 429 -27.22 -8.63 -4.11
CA LEU A 429 -27.92 -7.93 -3.03
C LEU A 429 -29.43 -8.27 -3.00
N SER A 430 -29.75 -9.55 -3.16
CA SER A 430 -31.12 -10.05 -3.13
C SER A 430 -31.79 -9.86 -1.75
N ASP A 431 -33.10 -10.08 -1.66
CA ASP A 431 -33.81 -10.04 -0.37
C ASP A 431 -33.23 -11.05 0.64
N ALA A 432 -32.77 -12.21 0.18
CA ALA A 432 -32.09 -13.17 1.03
C ALA A 432 -30.77 -12.62 1.60
N TYR A 433 -30.02 -11.84 0.81
CA TYR A 433 -28.84 -11.16 1.30
C TYR A 433 -29.17 -10.19 2.45
N TRP A 434 -30.15 -9.31 2.25
CA TRP A 434 -30.51 -8.30 3.23
C TRP A 434 -31.10 -8.87 4.51
N ASN A 435 -31.99 -9.87 4.38
CA ASN A 435 -32.76 -10.38 5.51
C ASN A 435 -32.04 -11.50 6.29
N HIS A 436 -31.07 -12.20 5.70
CA HIS A 436 -30.42 -13.35 6.32
C HIS A 436 -28.89 -13.29 6.31
N ILE A 437 -28.28 -12.98 5.12
CA ILE A 437 -26.82 -13.04 5.00
C ILE A 437 -26.18 -11.86 5.75
N LEU A 438 -26.63 -10.65 5.55
CA LEU A 438 -26.07 -9.47 6.19
C LEU A 438 -26.21 -9.49 7.73
N PRO A 439 -27.38 -9.82 8.32
CA PRO A 439 -27.49 -10.00 9.77
C PRO A 439 -26.51 -11.04 10.32
N THR A 440 -26.30 -12.16 9.61
CA THR A 440 -25.31 -13.18 9.98
C THR A 440 -23.89 -12.64 9.93
N ARG A 441 -23.54 -11.86 8.92
CA ARG A 441 -22.21 -11.21 8.80
C ARG A 441 -21.97 -10.12 9.85
N LEU A 442 -23.02 -9.53 10.41
CA LEU A 442 -22.95 -8.63 11.55
C LEU A 442 -22.76 -9.36 12.89
N ASN A 443 -22.82 -10.70 12.93
CA ASN A 443 -22.51 -11.51 14.10
C ASN A 443 -21.00 -11.74 14.23
N THR A 444 -20.29 -10.71 14.67
CA THR A 444 -18.83 -10.74 14.82
C THR A 444 -18.37 -9.81 15.95
N SER A 445 -17.24 -10.18 16.56
CA SER A 445 -16.54 -9.37 17.57
C SER A 445 -15.49 -8.42 16.96
N VAL A 446 -15.30 -8.47 15.64
CA VAL A 446 -14.23 -7.73 14.95
C VAL A 446 -14.68 -6.31 14.61
N ALA A 447 -14.28 -5.31 15.39
CA ALA A 447 -14.62 -3.90 15.16
C ALA A 447 -14.14 -3.35 13.80
N SER A 448 -13.14 -4.00 13.19
CA SER A 448 -12.67 -3.68 11.83
C SER A 448 -13.45 -4.41 10.72
N SER A 449 -14.56 -5.08 11.06
CA SER A 449 -15.44 -5.72 10.05
C SER A 449 -15.91 -4.71 9.01
N PRO A 450 -15.85 -5.04 7.70
CA PRO A 450 -16.34 -4.14 6.66
C PRO A 450 -17.83 -3.79 6.84
N PHE A 451 -18.63 -4.73 7.35
CA PHE A 451 -20.06 -4.50 7.58
C PHE A 451 -20.34 -3.49 8.70
N PHE A 452 -19.51 -3.51 9.76
CA PHE A 452 -19.58 -2.48 10.79
C PHE A 452 -19.15 -1.12 10.26
N LYS A 453 -18.12 -1.08 9.41
CA LYS A 453 -17.69 0.17 8.77
C LYS A 453 -18.78 0.73 7.84
N ILE A 454 -19.47 -0.12 7.07
CA ILE A 454 -20.59 0.33 6.24
C ILE A 454 -21.76 0.83 7.09
N PHE A 455 -22.03 0.21 8.23
CA PHE A 455 -23.01 0.72 9.18
C PHE A 455 -22.64 2.13 9.68
N LEU A 456 -21.38 2.36 10.00
CA LEU A 456 -20.90 3.70 10.39
C LEU A 456 -21.00 4.69 9.23
N MET A 457 -20.68 4.29 8.00
CA MET A 457 -20.88 5.12 6.80
C MET A 457 -22.36 5.52 6.65
N ALA A 458 -23.28 4.59 6.89
CA ALA A 458 -24.71 4.87 6.87
C ALA A 458 -25.12 5.89 7.94
N GLN A 459 -24.57 5.79 9.15
CA GLN A 459 -24.81 6.77 10.22
C GLN A 459 -24.24 8.15 9.89
N VAL A 460 -23.02 8.20 9.36
CA VAL A 460 -22.37 9.46 8.91
C VAL A 460 -23.19 10.12 7.82
N LYS A 461 -23.57 9.36 6.77
CA LYS A 461 -24.37 9.87 5.65
C LYS A 461 -25.73 10.42 6.09
N ALA A 462 -26.33 9.80 7.11
CA ALA A 462 -27.60 10.24 7.67
C ALA A 462 -27.48 11.38 8.71
N GLY A 463 -26.25 11.85 9.02
CA GLY A 463 -26.01 12.86 10.03
C GLY A 463 -26.40 12.40 11.45
N ASN A 464 -26.34 11.09 11.73
CA ASN A 464 -26.79 10.55 13.00
C ASN A 464 -25.90 11.02 14.15
N ARG A 465 -26.53 11.23 15.32
CA ARG A 465 -25.84 11.62 16.55
C ARG A 465 -25.31 10.39 17.29
N GLY A 466 -24.24 10.58 18.04
CA GLY A 466 -23.74 9.57 18.96
C GLY A 466 -24.78 9.18 20.02
N PHE A 467 -24.66 7.99 20.59
CA PHE A 467 -25.56 7.51 21.62
C PHE A 467 -25.63 8.48 22.81
N LEU A 468 -26.83 8.88 23.21
CA LEU A 468 -27.15 9.85 24.26
C LEU A 468 -26.54 11.26 24.03
N SER A 469 -25.98 11.53 22.88
CA SER A 469 -25.49 12.87 22.50
C SER A 469 -26.64 13.72 21.96
N LYS A 470 -26.75 14.96 22.43
CA LYS A 470 -27.77 15.91 21.94
C LYS A 470 -27.35 16.56 20.62
N HIS A 471 -26.07 16.85 20.44
CA HIS A 471 -25.56 17.64 19.31
C HIS A 471 -24.39 16.99 18.56
N ILE A 472 -23.60 16.13 19.21
CA ILE A 472 -22.39 15.55 18.63
C ILE A 472 -22.77 14.41 17.69
N THR A 473 -22.37 14.52 16.45
CA THR A 473 -22.64 13.51 15.41
C THR A 473 -21.64 12.34 15.49
N VAL A 474 -22.02 11.18 14.93
CA VAL A 474 -21.12 10.03 14.73
C VAL A 474 -19.92 10.44 13.87
N GLN A 475 -20.12 11.32 12.89
CA GLN A 475 -19.03 11.90 12.11
C GLN A 475 -17.98 12.58 13.01
N ALA A 476 -18.38 13.55 13.80
CA ALA A 476 -17.47 14.26 14.71
C ALA A 476 -16.76 13.31 15.68
N LEU A 477 -17.47 12.32 16.22
CA LEU A 477 -16.88 11.31 17.11
C LEU A 477 -15.82 10.44 16.41
N ILE A 478 -15.97 10.14 15.12
CA ILE A 478 -14.97 9.40 14.34
C ILE A 478 -13.75 10.29 14.07
N GLU A 479 -13.95 11.54 13.65
CA GLU A 479 -12.89 12.51 13.36
C GLU A 479 -12.06 12.84 14.60
N ASP A 480 -12.71 13.02 15.75
CA ASP A 480 -12.08 13.32 17.04
C ASP A 480 -11.60 12.07 17.80
N ARG A 481 -11.63 10.88 17.16
CA ARG A 481 -11.27 9.60 17.79
C ARG A 481 -12.04 9.31 19.07
N GLY A 482 -13.35 9.61 19.08
CA GLY A 482 -14.24 9.29 20.18
C GLY A 482 -14.31 7.80 20.49
N ASP A 483 -14.76 7.48 21.72
CA ASP A 483 -14.78 6.11 22.21
C ASP A 483 -15.91 5.28 21.60
N ILE A 484 -15.59 4.01 21.30
CA ILE A 484 -16.60 2.98 21.06
C ILE A 484 -17.07 2.46 22.41
N HIS A 485 -18.35 2.69 22.70
CA HIS A 485 -18.98 2.23 23.93
C HIS A 485 -19.72 0.90 23.71
N HIS A 486 -19.81 0.08 24.77
CA HIS A 486 -20.63 -1.10 24.82
C HIS A 486 -21.99 -0.75 25.45
N LEU A 487 -23.08 -0.95 24.74
CA LEU A 487 -24.44 -0.73 25.26
C LEU A 487 -24.74 -1.60 26.48
N PHE A 488 -24.34 -2.87 26.44
CA PHE A 488 -24.15 -3.69 27.63
C PHE A 488 -22.69 -3.57 28.06
N PRO A 489 -22.35 -2.82 29.13
CA PRO A 489 -20.98 -2.57 29.50
C PRO A 489 -20.15 -3.85 29.68
N LYS A 490 -18.94 -3.88 29.17
CA LYS A 490 -18.04 -5.04 29.22
C LYS A 490 -17.91 -5.62 30.64
N LYS A 491 -17.68 -4.76 31.64
CA LYS A 491 -17.54 -5.20 33.05
C LYS A 491 -18.84 -5.80 33.60
N TYR A 492 -19.99 -5.31 33.16
CA TYR A 492 -21.29 -5.87 33.52
C TYR A 492 -21.43 -7.30 32.94
N LEU A 493 -21.14 -7.49 31.66
CA LEU A 493 -21.19 -8.80 31.02
C LEU A 493 -20.24 -9.81 31.67
N GLN A 494 -19.01 -9.39 31.96
CA GLN A 494 -18.02 -10.25 32.64
C GLN A 494 -18.46 -10.66 34.04
N LYS A 495 -19.05 -9.75 34.84
CA LYS A 495 -19.59 -10.09 36.16
C LYS A 495 -20.74 -11.11 36.10
N ASN A 496 -21.42 -11.21 34.97
CA ASN A 496 -22.52 -12.13 34.75
C ASN A 496 -22.10 -13.39 33.95
N GLY A 497 -20.81 -13.73 33.94
CA GLY A 497 -20.29 -14.98 33.39
C GLY A 497 -19.99 -14.97 31.89
N LEU A 498 -20.03 -13.83 31.21
CA LEU A 498 -19.64 -13.69 29.80
C LEU A 498 -18.19 -13.18 29.72
N ASP A 499 -17.23 -14.07 30.02
CA ASP A 499 -15.81 -13.73 30.10
C ASP A 499 -15.06 -13.86 28.79
N VAL A 500 -15.62 -14.57 27.80
CA VAL A 500 -15.00 -14.81 26.51
C VAL A 500 -15.07 -13.54 25.66
N ARG A 501 -13.90 -13.12 25.13
CA ARG A 501 -13.78 -11.90 24.32
C ARG A 501 -14.79 -11.84 23.17
N GLY A 502 -15.06 -12.97 22.50
CA GLY A 502 -16.01 -13.06 21.39
C GLY A 502 -17.46 -12.82 21.81
N GLU A 503 -17.82 -13.01 23.08
CA GLU A 503 -19.18 -12.84 23.60
C GLU A 503 -19.48 -11.41 23.96
N TYR A 504 -18.60 -10.75 24.73
CA TYR A 504 -18.85 -9.37 25.14
C TYR A 504 -18.47 -8.31 24.09
N ASN A 505 -17.49 -8.59 23.22
CA ASN A 505 -17.08 -7.72 22.13
C ASN A 505 -17.86 -8.02 20.83
N GLN A 506 -19.15 -7.78 20.81
CA GLN A 506 -19.98 -7.93 19.61
C GLN A 506 -20.20 -6.55 18.97
N ILE A 507 -20.07 -6.45 17.63
CA ILE A 507 -20.32 -5.16 16.94
C ILE A 507 -21.76 -4.68 17.13
N ALA A 508 -22.70 -5.61 17.30
CA ALA A 508 -24.07 -5.28 17.66
C ALA A 508 -24.23 -4.79 19.12
N ASN A 509 -23.16 -4.77 19.92
CA ASN A 509 -23.11 -4.15 21.23
C ASN A 509 -22.40 -2.78 21.23
N TYR A 510 -21.89 -2.33 20.05
CA TYR A 510 -21.09 -1.12 19.94
C TYR A 510 -21.91 0.08 19.49
N VAL A 511 -21.65 1.24 20.11
CA VAL A 511 -22.07 2.57 19.65
C VAL A 511 -20.92 3.56 19.78
N TYR A 512 -20.95 4.63 19.00
CA TYR A 512 -20.13 5.81 19.25
C TYR A 512 -20.83 6.71 20.25
N THR A 513 -20.11 7.19 21.25
CA THR A 513 -20.60 8.14 22.24
C THR A 513 -19.44 9.02 22.74
N GLN A 514 -19.78 10.08 23.45
CA GLN A 514 -18.79 10.93 24.11
C GLN A 514 -18.17 10.22 25.33
N SER A 515 -16.87 10.44 25.59
CA SER A 515 -16.14 9.79 26.68
C SER A 515 -16.77 10.07 28.06
N GLU A 516 -17.32 11.28 28.27
CA GLU A 516 -18.00 11.65 29.49
C GLU A 516 -19.24 10.80 29.76
N ILE A 517 -19.99 10.45 28.73
CA ILE A 517 -21.17 9.57 28.82
C ILE A 517 -20.72 8.17 29.23
N ASN A 518 -19.68 7.64 28.55
CA ASN A 518 -19.12 6.34 28.83
C ASN A 518 -18.60 6.23 30.28
N ILE A 519 -17.91 7.27 30.77
CA ILE A 519 -17.40 7.32 32.15
C ILE A 519 -18.54 7.31 33.17
N LYS A 520 -19.67 7.95 32.90
CA LYS A 520 -20.81 7.99 33.84
C LYS A 520 -21.60 6.67 33.88
N ILE A 521 -21.76 6.00 32.75
CA ILE A 521 -22.45 4.69 32.67
C ILE A 521 -21.68 3.58 33.41
N LYS A 522 -20.34 3.59 33.39
CA LYS A 522 -19.47 2.65 34.11
C LYS A 522 -19.75 1.17 33.77
N ALA A 523 -20.23 0.42 34.78
CA ALA A 523 -20.55 -1.00 34.69
C ALA A 523 -22.01 -1.31 35.08
N ALA A 524 -22.88 -0.31 34.97
CA ALA A 524 -24.29 -0.45 35.30
C ALA A 524 -25.02 -1.30 34.27
N ALA A 525 -26.04 -2.03 34.66
CA ALA A 525 -26.94 -2.72 33.75
C ALA A 525 -27.66 -1.71 32.82
N PRO A 526 -28.05 -2.10 31.61
CA PRO A 526 -28.86 -1.24 30.75
C PRO A 526 -30.09 -0.64 31.46
N CYS A 527 -30.88 -1.46 32.14
CA CYS A 527 -32.05 -1.00 32.90
C CYS A 527 -31.69 0.01 34.02
N GLU A 528 -30.49 -0.13 34.63
CA GLU A 528 -30.07 0.77 35.71
C GLU A 528 -29.70 2.17 35.17
N TYR A 529 -28.79 2.27 34.21
CA TYR A 529 -28.40 3.56 33.68
C TYR A 529 -29.52 4.22 32.85
N MET A 530 -30.40 3.41 32.23
CA MET A 530 -31.56 3.94 31.53
C MET A 530 -32.60 4.50 32.53
N ALA A 531 -32.76 3.91 33.71
CA ALA A 531 -33.60 4.47 34.77
C ALA A 531 -33.10 5.86 35.24
N GLU A 532 -31.75 6.05 35.32
CA GLU A 532 -31.16 7.35 35.60
C GLU A 532 -31.46 8.37 34.47
N ILE A 533 -31.41 7.96 33.22
CA ILE A 533 -31.72 8.80 32.07
C ILE A 533 -33.22 9.17 32.04
N LEU A 534 -34.12 8.26 32.39
CA LEU A 534 -35.55 8.57 32.49
C LEU A 534 -35.84 9.58 33.60
N LYS A 535 -35.19 9.46 34.76
CA LYS A 535 -35.27 10.47 35.85
C LYS A 535 -34.71 11.82 35.39
N GLN A 536 -33.61 11.84 34.66
CA GLN A 536 -33.04 13.05 34.05
C GLN A 536 -34.06 13.76 33.15
N ILE A 537 -34.81 12.98 32.35
CA ILE A 537 -35.85 13.52 31.45
C ILE A 537 -37.01 14.10 32.27
N GLU A 538 -37.46 13.41 33.32
CA GLU A 538 -38.51 13.90 34.24
C GLU A 538 -38.12 15.22 34.94
N ASN A 539 -36.89 15.30 35.43
CA ASN A 539 -36.38 16.46 36.16
C ASN A 539 -35.90 17.60 35.22
N LYS A 540 -35.73 17.35 33.95
CA LYS A 540 -35.11 18.27 32.96
C LYS A 540 -33.67 18.68 33.30
N GLU A 541 -32.94 17.84 34.05
CA GLU A 541 -31.56 18.10 34.48
C GLU A 541 -30.60 17.08 33.87
N PRO A 542 -29.64 17.48 33.00
CA PRO A 542 -28.74 16.56 32.35
C PRO A 542 -27.68 16.00 33.29
N THR A 543 -27.71 14.70 33.53
CA THR A 543 -26.72 13.97 34.38
C THR A 543 -25.85 13.03 33.50
N ILE A 544 -26.43 12.26 32.60
CA ILE A 544 -25.75 11.36 31.67
C ILE A 544 -26.06 11.83 30.24
N GLY A 545 -25.07 12.45 29.58
CA GLY A 545 -25.30 13.06 28.27
C GLY A 545 -26.20 14.29 28.33
N GLY A 546 -26.63 14.77 27.15
CA GLY A 546 -27.38 16.02 27.00
C GLY A 546 -28.88 15.85 26.72
N ILE A 547 -29.41 14.63 26.73
CA ILE A 547 -30.81 14.34 26.37
C ILE A 547 -31.71 14.51 27.59
N VAL A 548 -32.63 15.48 27.55
CA VAL A 548 -33.61 15.80 28.61
C VAL A 548 -35.04 15.72 28.10
N ASP A 549 -35.25 15.04 27.00
CA ASP A 549 -36.52 14.88 26.30
C ASP A 549 -36.71 13.44 25.85
N LYS A 550 -37.95 12.92 25.99
CA LYS A 550 -38.27 11.54 25.61
C LYS A 550 -38.22 11.33 24.10
N GLU A 551 -38.60 12.32 23.33
CA GLU A 551 -38.55 12.25 21.86
C GLU A 551 -37.10 12.19 21.36
N ASP A 552 -36.20 13.01 21.93
CA ASP A 552 -34.76 12.97 21.67
C ASP A 552 -34.14 11.62 22.06
N LEU A 553 -34.61 10.98 23.14
CA LEU A 553 -34.14 9.65 23.53
C LEU A 553 -34.55 8.59 22.52
N MET A 554 -35.81 8.60 22.09
CA MET A 554 -36.30 7.66 21.07
C MET A 554 -35.62 7.89 19.72
N GLU A 555 -35.34 9.14 19.37
CA GLU A 555 -34.56 9.46 18.18
C GLU A 555 -33.13 8.96 18.29
N SER A 556 -32.48 9.09 19.44
CA SER A 556 -31.15 8.51 19.70
C SER A 556 -31.16 6.98 19.52
N PHE A 557 -32.23 6.29 19.95
CA PHE A 557 -32.38 4.85 19.75
C PHE A 557 -32.53 4.50 18.28
N ARG A 558 -33.41 5.19 17.55
CA ARG A 558 -33.60 4.98 16.10
C ARG A 558 -32.30 5.20 15.31
N GLN A 559 -31.59 6.29 15.60
CA GLN A 559 -30.32 6.63 14.94
C GLN A 559 -29.23 5.59 15.19
N ASN A 560 -29.20 5.00 16.38
CA ASN A 560 -28.20 4.01 16.80
C ASN A 560 -28.66 2.54 16.67
N CYS A 561 -29.85 2.31 16.07
CA CYS A 561 -30.44 0.98 15.87
C CYS A 561 -30.62 0.22 17.20
N ILE A 562 -31.13 0.89 18.22
CA ILE A 562 -31.38 0.32 19.54
C ILE A 562 -32.88 0.02 19.67
N PRO A 563 -33.32 -1.20 20.08
CA PRO A 563 -34.71 -1.52 20.35
C PRO A 563 -35.29 -0.63 21.46
N GLU A 564 -36.57 -0.24 21.36
CA GLU A 564 -37.19 0.64 22.36
C GLU A 564 -37.26 0.00 23.75
N GLU A 565 -37.39 -1.34 23.80
CA GLU A 565 -37.44 -2.12 25.03
C GLU A 565 -36.11 -2.13 25.79
N PHE A 566 -35.03 -1.65 25.18
CA PHE A 566 -33.67 -1.59 25.77
C PHE A 566 -33.63 -0.90 27.13
N VAL A 567 -34.56 0.01 27.39
CA VAL A 567 -34.69 0.69 28.69
C VAL A 567 -34.90 -0.26 29.88
N ASN A 568 -35.37 -1.47 29.62
CA ASN A 568 -35.68 -2.50 30.62
C ASN A 568 -34.70 -3.69 30.61
N TYR A 569 -33.72 -3.71 29.70
CA TYR A 569 -32.90 -4.90 29.45
C TYR A 569 -31.93 -5.20 30.58
N THR A 570 -31.83 -6.49 30.87
CA THR A 570 -30.92 -7.10 31.83
C THR A 570 -29.98 -8.09 31.13
N ILE A 571 -29.17 -8.83 31.88
CA ILE A 571 -28.27 -9.82 31.31
C ILE A 571 -29.01 -10.92 30.51
N ASP A 572 -30.21 -11.29 30.94
CA ASP A 572 -31.02 -12.35 30.31
C ASP A 572 -31.44 -11.96 28.88
N ASP A 573 -31.54 -10.67 28.61
CA ASP A 573 -31.97 -10.11 27.32
C ASP A 573 -30.81 -9.94 26.33
N TYR A 574 -29.56 -10.10 26.76
CA TYR A 574 -28.37 -9.76 25.97
C TYR A 574 -28.32 -10.44 24.59
N LYS A 575 -28.60 -11.75 24.56
CA LYS A 575 -28.56 -12.51 23.27
C LYS A 575 -29.66 -12.05 22.32
N GLN A 576 -30.87 -11.88 22.82
CA GLN A 576 -32.00 -11.38 22.05
C GLN A 576 -31.75 -9.95 21.54
N PHE A 577 -31.18 -9.09 22.39
CA PHE A 577 -30.78 -7.74 22.03
C PHE A 577 -29.80 -7.74 20.83
N LEU A 578 -28.76 -8.58 20.87
CA LEU A 578 -27.79 -8.67 19.77
C LEU A 578 -28.46 -9.10 18.45
N GLU A 579 -29.42 -10.02 18.50
CA GLU A 579 -30.16 -10.48 17.31
C GLU A 579 -31.04 -9.38 16.74
N GLN A 580 -31.85 -8.75 17.58
CA GLN A 580 -32.71 -7.64 17.17
C GLN A 580 -31.92 -6.48 16.59
N ARG A 581 -30.81 -6.11 17.26
CA ARG A 581 -29.99 -4.99 16.80
C ARG A 581 -29.29 -5.29 15.47
N ARG A 582 -28.84 -6.52 15.22
CA ARG A 582 -28.29 -6.91 13.90
C ARG A 582 -29.31 -6.75 12.77
N LEU A 583 -30.56 -7.05 13.01
CA LEU A 583 -31.64 -6.83 12.03
C LEU A 583 -31.87 -5.34 11.77
N LEU A 584 -31.91 -4.51 12.81
CA LEU A 584 -32.04 -3.06 12.68
C LEU A 584 -30.84 -2.44 11.95
N MET A 585 -29.64 -2.90 12.25
CA MET A 585 -28.41 -2.46 11.57
C MET A 585 -28.42 -2.87 10.09
N ALA A 586 -28.85 -4.09 9.78
CA ALA A 586 -28.96 -4.58 8.40
C ALA A 586 -30.00 -3.77 7.60
N GLN A 587 -31.16 -3.45 8.22
CA GLN A 587 -32.16 -2.60 7.59
C GLN A 587 -31.61 -1.19 7.33
N LYS A 588 -30.92 -0.59 8.28
CA LYS A 588 -30.27 0.72 8.09
C LYS A 588 -29.26 0.72 6.95
N ILE A 589 -28.46 -0.34 6.82
CA ILE A 589 -27.52 -0.49 5.70
C ILE A 589 -28.26 -0.63 4.36
N LYS A 590 -29.38 -1.39 4.32
CA LYS A 590 -30.23 -1.54 3.14
C LYS A 590 -30.79 -0.18 2.70
N ASP A 591 -31.38 0.56 3.64
CA ASP A 591 -31.96 1.88 3.37
C ASP A 591 -30.89 2.88 2.91
N TYR A 592 -29.74 2.88 3.54
CA TYR A 592 -28.58 3.67 3.13
C TYR A 592 -28.19 3.36 1.68
N TYR A 593 -27.99 2.08 1.33
CA TYR A 593 -27.58 1.68 -0.01
C TYR A 593 -28.62 2.06 -1.08
N SER A 594 -29.90 1.90 -0.75
CA SER A 594 -31.00 2.23 -1.66
C SER A 594 -31.07 3.73 -1.99
N ASN A 595 -30.63 4.58 -1.07
CA ASN A 595 -30.63 6.04 -1.18
C ASN A 595 -29.30 6.65 -1.67
N LEU A 596 -28.36 5.81 -2.11
CA LEU A 596 -27.13 6.28 -2.75
C LEU A 596 -27.40 6.70 -4.20
#